data_a2687fcd0cd13565a7a41904fd2b9735
#
_entry.id   a2687fcd0cd13565a7a41904fd2b9735
#
_cell.length_a   1.000
_cell.length_b   1.000
_cell.length_c   1.000
_cell.angle_alpha   90.00
_cell.angle_beta   90.00
_cell.angle_gamma   90.00
#
_symmetry.space_group_name_H-M   'P 1'
#
loop_
_entity.id
_entity.type
_entity.pdbx_description
1 polymer ?
#
loop_
_entity_poly.entity_id
_entity_poly.type
_entity_poly.pdbx_seq_one_letter_code
_entity_poly.pdbx_strand_id
1 'polypeptide(L)'
;VLGGHTAGSVAWIDDVFLKWVTTGYYREGLNRAADEMNVNGEFRNIIGTSWQPLYAISTYQAASKNKNIEAFSYRPTDKKSKQTSATILKNTPAANRLVAELGYKIIEQEQLGTDDVPDMLMLQFTVRTPNEKLFSLHSAEKEDLYLRLDKEIQILIRQIEAKIGVDKTLFFMFGNQTDQHSPT
;
A
#
# COMPACT_ATOMS: atom_id res chain seq x y z
N VAL A 1 15.79 0.44 -3.01
CA VAL A 1 15.65 0.15 -1.55
C VAL A 1 15.63 1.46 -0.80
N LEU A 2 14.51 1.80 -0.16
CA LEU A 2 14.34 3.09 0.53
C LEU A 2 15.20 3.22 1.80
N GLY A 3 15.51 2.10 2.47
CA GLY A 3 16.17 2.11 3.77
C GLY A 3 17.63 2.58 3.78
N GLY A 4 18.33 2.55 2.65
CA GLY A 4 19.75 2.93 2.60
C GLY A 4 20.61 2.16 3.62
N HIS A 5 21.73 2.76 4.05
CA HIS A 5 22.63 2.14 5.03
C HIS A 5 22.31 2.51 6.49
N THR A 6 21.56 3.58 6.70
CA THR A 6 21.39 4.22 8.03
C THR A 6 20.00 4.04 8.62
N ALA A 7 19.11 3.31 7.94
CA ALA A 7 17.78 3.06 8.48
C ALA A 7 17.85 2.19 9.74
N GLY A 8 17.23 2.63 10.83
CA GLY A 8 17.14 1.89 12.09
C GLY A 8 16.21 0.67 12.00
N SER A 9 15.27 0.69 11.06
CA SER A 9 14.35 -0.43 10.80
C SER A 9 13.84 -0.40 9.36
N VAL A 10 13.71 -1.56 8.74
CA VAL A 10 13.10 -1.73 7.42
C VAL A 10 12.20 -2.95 7.46
N ALA A 11 11.01 -2.85 6.91
CA ALA A 11 10.10 -3.98 6.78
C ALA A 11 9.44 -3.99 5.38
N TRP A 12 9.16 -5.18 4.88
CA TRP A 12 8.42 -5.36 3.62
C TRP A 12 7.53 -6.59 3.69
N ILE A 13 6.54 -6.66 2.81
CA ILE A 13 5.66 -7.81 2.70
C ILE A 13 6.39 -8.92 1.93
N ASP A 14 6.55 -10.09 2.55
CA ASP A 14 7.15 -11.27 1.92
C ASP A 14 6.27 -11.82 0.80
N ASP A 15 6.92 -12.30 -0.27
CA ASP A 15 6.22 -12.82 -1.45
C ASP A 15 5.66 -14.23 -1.29
N VAL A 16 6.11 -14.96 -0.27
CA VAL A 16 5.74 -16.36 -0.04
C VAL A 16 4.84 -16.51 1.18
N PHE A 17 5.23 -15.88 2.29
CA PHE A 17 4.60 -16.13 3.58
C PHE A 17 3.51 -15.13 3.95
N LEU A 18 3.25 -14.09 3.12
CA LEU A 18 2.24 -13.07 3.41
C LEU A 18 2.36 -12.52 4.84
N LYS A 19 3.50 -11.98 5.16
CA LYS A 19 3.79 -11.35 6.44
C LYS A 19 4.83 -10.25 6.26
N TRP A 20 4.94 -9.38 7.22
CA TRP A 20 6.05 -8.46 7.33
C TRP A 20 7.33 -9.22 7.64
N VAL A 21 8.40 -8.89 6.95
CA VAL A 21 9.74 -9.44 7.17
C VAL A 21 10.77 -8.31 7.16
N THR A 22 11.93 -8.59 7.73
CA THR A 22 13.13 -7.74 7.71
C THR A 22 14.36 -8.58 7.42
N THR A 23 15.52 -7.96 7.41
CA THR A 23 16.83 -8.65 7.34
C THR A 23 17.69 -8.26 8.52
N GLY A 24 18.55 -9.17 8.97
CA GLY A 24 19.51 -8.93 10.05
C GLY A 24 20.52 -7.80 9.77
N TYR A 25 20.57 -7.29 8.54
CA TYR A 25 21.36 -6.12 8.20
C TYR A 25 20.88 -4.85 8.91
N TYR A 26 19.56 -4.68 9.05
CA TYR A 26 18.98 -3.48 9.67
C TYR A 26 18.71 -3.67 11.15
N ARG A 27 18.21 -4.84 11.55
CA ARG A 27 17.85 -5.16 12.92
C ARG A 27 17.80 -6.68 13.11
N GLU A 28 18.09 -7.18 14.31
CA GLU A 28 18.00 -8.62 14.62
C GLU A 28 16.59 -9.21 14.55
N GLY A 29 15.54 -8.36 14.44
CA GLY A 29 14.16 -8.79 14.30
C GLY A 29 13.27 -7.70 13.71
N LEU A 30 12.02 -8.01 13.50
CA LEU A 30 11.01 -7.02 13.13
C LEU A 30 10.85 -5.95 14.21
N ASN A 31 10.46 -4.75 13.82
CA ASN A 31 9.93 -3.81 14.79
C ASN A 31 8.63 -4.37 15.39
N ARG A 32 8.31 -3.92 16.58
CA ARG A 32 7.18 -4.42 17.34
C ARG A 32 5.86 -4.26 16.58
N ALA A 33 5.65 -3.16 15.87
CA ALA A 33 4.45 -2.91 15.09
C ALA A 33 4.24 -3.96 14.01
N ALA A 34 5.29 -4.28 13.23
CA ALA A 34 5.21 -5.28 12.17
C ALA A 34 5.01 -6.70 12.73
N ASP A 35 5.64 -7.01 13.85
CA ASP A 35 5.47 -8.30 14.51
C ASP A 35 4.05 -8.50 15.06
N GLU A 36 3.50 -7.49 15.71
CA GLU A 36 2.10 -7.50 16.17
C GLU A 36 1.11 -7.66 15.01
N MET A 37 1.32 -6.98 13.88
CA MET A 37 0.48 -7.14 12.68
C MET A 37 0.55 -8.57 12.12
N ASN A 38 1.72 -9.21 12.18
CA ASN A 38 1.88 -10.61 11.79
C ASN A 38 1.09 -11.56 12.70
N VAL A 39 1.16 -11.35 14.02
CA VAL A 39 0.51 -12.19 15.05
C VAL A 39 -1.01 -12.01 15.01
N ASN A 40 -1.50 -10.78 14.87
CA ASN A 40 -2.93 -10.47 14.88
C ASN A 40 -3.69 -10.97 13.63
N GLY A 41 -2.97 -11.49 12.64
CA GLY A 41 -3.57 -12.09 11.46
C GLY A 41 -4.17 -11.09 10.48
N GLU A 42 -3.71 -9.84 10.48
CA GLU A 42 -4.21 -8.78 9.59
C GLU A 42 -4.14 -9.18 8.12
N PHE A 43 -3.06 -9.82 7.69
CA PHE A 43 -2.93 -10.38 6.35
C PHE A 43 -4.02 -11.43 6.04
N ARG A 44 -4.35 -12.27 7.01
CA ARG A 44 -5.33 -13.34 6.85
C ARG A 44 -6.73 -12.78 6.66
N ASN A 45 -7.07 -11.72 7.38
CA ASN A 45 -8.35 -11.03 7.26
C ASN A 45 -8.48 -10.37 5.88
N ILE A 46 -7.42 -9.75 5.39
CA ILE A 46 -7.40 -9.03 4.12
C ILE A 46 -7.49 -10.00 2.93
N ILE A 47 -6.82 -11.16 2.98
CA ILE A 47 -6.86 -12.15 1.90
C ILE A 47 -8.28 -12.65 1.64
N GLY A 48 -9.12 -12.73 2.67
CA GLY A 48 -10.52 -13.11 2.56
C GLY A 48 -11.41 -12.06 1.90
N THR A 49 -10.93 -10.83 1.78
CA THR A 49 -11.71 -9.70 1.27
C THR A 49 -11.54 -9.55 -0.24
N SER A 50 -12.64 -9.37 -0.97
CA SER A 50 -12.58 -9.06 -2.40
C SER A 50 -12.39 -7.57 -2.63
N TRP A 51 -11.53 -7.23 -3.58
CA TRP A 51 -11.41 -5.88 -4.11
C TRP A 51 -12.47 -5.66 -5.18
N GLN A 52 -13.38 -4.73 -4.92
CA GLN A 52 -14.45 -4.29 -5.80
C GLN A 52 -14.36 -2.78 -5.99
N PRO A 53 -15.00 -2.19 -7.01
CA PRO A 53 -15.01 -0.73 -7.18
C PRO A 53 -15.45 -0.01 -5.89
N LEU A 54 -14.74 1.07 -5.55
CA LEU A 54 -15.06 1.92 -4.40
C LEU A 54 -16.37 2.67 -4.56
N TYR A 55 -16.65 3.04 -5.81
CA TYR A 55 -17.87 3.78 -6.22
C TYR A 55 -18.63 2.99 -7.27
N ALA A 56 -19.82 3.48 -7.67
CA ALA A 56 -20.56 2.90 -8.78
C ALA A 56 -19.70 2.92 -10.06
N ILE A 57 -19.63 1.79 -10.77
CA ILE A 57 -18.73 1.65 -11.94
C ILE A 57 -18.98 2.72 -13.02
N SER A 58 -20.21 3.21 -13.12
CA SER A 58 -20.60 4.30 -14.05
C SER A 58 -19.91 5.64 -13.77
N THR A 59 -19.35 5.84 -12.59
CA THR A 59 -18.66 7.08 -12.22
C THR A 59 -17.19 7.10 -12.64
N TYR A 60 -16.63 5.93 -13.03
CA TYR A 60 -15.24 5.83 -13.46
C TYR A 60 -15.07 6.34 -14.89
N GLN A 61 -13.92 6.96 -15.17
CA GLN A 61 -13.60 7.46 -16.53
C GLN A 61 -13.61 6.35 -17.57
N ALA A 62 -13.19 5.15 -17.19
CA ALA A 62 -13.24 3.98 -18.05
C ALA A 62 -14.66 3.67 -18.55
N ALA A 63 -15.68 3.86 -17.72
CA ALA A 63 -17.08 3.68 -18.07
C ALA A 63 -17.61 4.77 -19.02
N SER A 64 -17.02 5.96 -19.02
CA SER A 64 -17.38 7.01 -19.98
C SER A 64 -17.00 6.65 -21.42
N LYS A 65 -15.94 5.87 -21.59
CA LYS A 65 -15.42 5.41 -22.89
C LYS A 65 -16.03 4.08 -23.36
N ASN A 66 -16.48 3.26 -22.42
CA ASN A 66 -17.09 1.96 -22.69
C ASN A 66 -18.30 1.73 -21.79
N LYS A 67 -19.50 1.94 -22.33
CA LYS A 67 -20.76 1.78 -21.58
C LYS A 67 -21.06 0.35 -21.11
N ASN A 68 -20.33 -0.64 -21.65
CA ASN A 68 -20.51 -2.05 -21.31
C ASN A 68 -19.48 -2.53 -20.27
N ILE A 69 -18.81 -1.63 -19.56
CA ILE A 69 -17.87 -2.01 -18.51
C ILE A 69 -18.64 -2.64 -17.34
N GLU A 70 -18.23 -3.84 -16.97
CA GLU A 70 -18.78 -4.53 -15.81
C GLU A 70 -17.97 -4.19 -14.54
N ALA A 71 -18.62 -4.28 -13.38
CA ALA A 71 -17.95 -4.14 -12.10
C ALA A 71 -16.96 -5.28 -11.89
N PHE A 72 -15.73 -4.95 -11.55
CA PHE A 72 -14.71 -5.94 -11.28
C PHE A 72 -14.79 -6.48 -9.85
N SER A 73 -14.26 -7.71 -9.64
CA SER A 73 -14.10 -8.32 -8.31
C SER A 73 -12.88 -9.23 -8.31
N TYR A 74 -11.89 -8.91 -7.48
CA TYR A 74 -10.65 -9.68 -7.33
C TYR A 74 -10.48 -10.18 -5.90
N ARG A 75 -10.12 -11.45 -5.74
CA ARG A 75 -9.77 -12.06 -4.46
C ARG A 75 -8.34 -12.57 -4.49
N PRO A 76 -7.51 -12.29 -3.48
CA PRO A 76 -6.15 -12.80 -3.38
C PRO A 76 -6.09 -14.34 -3.32
N THR A 77 -7.17 -15.00 -2.93
CA THR A 77 -7.28 -16.46 -2.85
C THR A 77 -7.82 -17.11 -4.13
N ASP A 78 -8.03 -16.38 -5.21
CA ASP A 78 -8.60 -16.94 -6.43
C ASP A 78 -7.61 -17.94 -7.07
N LYS A 79 -7.96 -19.23 -6.97
CA LYS A 79 -7.17 -20.37 -7.48
C LYS A 79 -6.99 -20.39 -9.01
N LYS A 80 -7.73 -19.57 -9.74
CA LYS A 80 -7.59 -19.44 -11.20
C LYS A 80 -6.33 -18.70 -11.62
N SER A 81 -5.70 -17.97 -10.70
CA SER A 81 -4.44 -17.29 -10.95
C SER A 81 -3.26 -18.23 -10.70
N LYS A 82 -2.26 -18.19 -11.59
CA LYS A 82 -0.95 -18.84 -11.36
C LYS A 82 -0.07 -18.06 -10.38
N GLN A 83 -0.53 -16.89 -9.94
CA GLN A 83 0.17 -16.03 -9.00
C GLN A 83 -0.06 -16.47 -7.57
N THR A 84 0.90 -16.20 -6.69
CA THR A 84 0.74 -16.43 -5.26
C THR A 84 -0.25 -15.42 -4.67
N SER A 85 -0.91 -15.78 -3.56
CA SER A 85 -1.77 -14.84 -2.84
C SER A 85 -1.04 -13.56 -2.42
N ALA A 86 0.26 -13.63 -2.14
CA ALA A 86 1.11 -12.49 -1.84
C ALA A 86 1.26 -11.55 -3.04
N THR A 87 1.53 -12.10 -4.22
CA THR A 87 1.65 -11.31 -5.44
C THR A 87 0.33 -10.62 -5.80
N ILE A 88 -0.80 -11.32 -5.64
CA ILE A 88 -2.11 -10.73 -5.89
C ILE A 88 -2.39 -9.62 -4.88
N LEU A 89 -2.15 -9.86 -3.58
CA LEU A 89 -2.35 -8.86 -2.52
C LEU A 89 -1.54 -7.58 -2.79
N LYS A 90 -0.26 -7.72 -3.14
CA LYS A 90 0.62 -6.58 -3.43
C LYS A 90 0.14 -5.69 -4.58
N ASN A 91 -0.69 -6.24 -5.45
CA ASN A 91 -1.30 -5.55 -6.58
C ASN A 91 -2.76 -5.14 -6.33
N THR A 92 -3.17 -5.05 -5.08
CA THR A 92 -4.49 -4.58 -4.65
C THR A 92 -4.36 -3.38 -3.70
N PRO A 93 -5.42 -2.59 -3.51
CA PRO A 93 -5.40 -1.48 -2.55
C PRO A 93 -5.07 -1.91 -1.11
N ALA A 94 -5.33 -3.17 -0.78
CA ALA A 94 -5.11 -3.71 0.56
C ALA A 94 -3.63 -3.67 0.99
N ALA A 95 -2.68 -3.82 0.07
CA ALA A 95 -1.26 -3.68 0.39
C ALA A 95 -0.90 -2.25 0.80
N ASN A 96 -1.44 -1.24 0.11
CA ASN A 96 -1.21 0.16 0.46
C ASN A 96 -1.79 0.50 1.83
N ARG A 97 -2.97 -0.02 2.14
CA ARG A 97 -3.56 0.12 3.46
C ARG A 97 -2.68 -0.49 4.55
N LEU A 98 -2.16 -1.71 4.35
CA LEU A 98 -1.23 -2.34 5.31
C LEU A 98 0.04 -1.51 5.51
N VAL A 99 0.57 -0.91 4.44
CA VAL A 99 1.75 -0.02 4.54
C VAL A 99 1.41 1.23 5.36
N ALA A 100 0.26 1.87 5.12
CA ALA A 100 -0.18 3.04 5.88
C ALA A 100 -0.41 2.70 7.37
N GLU A 101 -1.10 1.60 7.66
CA GLU A 101 -1.35 1.11 9.02
C GLU A 101 -0.03 0.79 9.76
N LEU A 102 0.92 0.11 9.10
CA LEU A 102 2.23 -0.14 9.69
C LEU A 102 2.97 1.16 9.96
N GLY A 103 2.97 2.09 9.01
CA GLY A 103 3.62 3.40 9.18
C GLY A 103 3.09 4.15 10.39
N TYR A 104 1.78 4.22 10.57
CA TYR A 104 1.17 4.87 11.72
C TYR A 104 1.50 4.15 13.05
N LYS A 105 1.42 2.82 13.08
CA LYS A 105 1.81 2.03 14.26
C LYS A 105 3.27 2.22 14.66
N ILE A 106 4.18 2.36 13.68
CA ILE A 106 5.59 2.65 13.95
C ILE A 106 5.73 4.03 14.61
N ILE A 107 5.05 5.05 14.09
CA ILE A 107 5.05 6.40 14.71
C ILE A 107 4.61 6.33 16.16
N GLU A 108 3.56 5.58 16.47
CA GLU A 108 3.05 5.45 17.82
C GLU A 108 4.00 4.69 18.75
N GLN A 109 4.53 3.56 18.31
CA GLN A 109 5.30 2.66 19.14
C GLN A 109 6.75 3.08 19.33
N GLU A 110 7.37 3.64 18.30
CA GLU A 110 8.73 4.17 18.34
C GLU A 110 8.75 5.65 18.78
N GLN A 111 7.56 6.24 19.04
CA GLN A 111 7.38 7.62 19.51
C GLN A 111 8.03 8.67 18.57
N LEU A 112 7.93 8.46 17.26
CA LEU A 112 8.53 9.37 16.30
C LEU A 112 7.95 10.80 16.45
N GLY A 113 8.81 11.80 16.36
CA GLY A 113 8.47 13.21 16.46
C GLY A 113 8.14 13.70 17.87
N THR A 114 8.50 12.94 18.92
CA THR A 114 8.21 13.31 20.32
C THR A 114 9.36 14.06 21.00
N ASP A 115 10.57 14.03 20.45
CA ASP A 115 11.74 14.74 20.97
C ASP A 115 12.23 15.83 19.98
N ASP A 116 13.41 16.41 20.25
CA ASP A 116 14.00 17.46 19.42
C ASP A 116 14.90 16.92 18.28
N VAL A 117 15.00 15.60 18.14
CA VAL A 117 15.77 14.95 17.09
C VAL A 117 14.83 14.63 15.91
N PRO A 118 15.15 15.10 14.67
CA PRO A 118 14.30 14.78 13.53
C PRO A 118 14.26 13.28 13.21
N ASP A 119 13.08 12.74 13.14
CA ASP A 119 12.84 11.39 12.66
C ASP A 119 12.48 11.38 11.16
N MET A 120 12.75 10.25 10.49
CA MET A 120 12.37 10.04 9.10
C MET A 120 11.63 8.72 8.93
N LEU A 121 10.42 8.79 8.43
CA LEU A 121 9.63 7.62 8.01
C LEU A 121 9.46 7.63 6.50
N MET A 122 9.86 6.54 5.84
CA MET A 122 9.68 6.37 4.40
C MET A 122 8.71 5.21 4.12
N LEU A 123 7.64 5.50 3.39
CA LEU A 123 6.63 4.53 3.00
C LEU A 123 6.60 4.38 1.48
N GLN A 124 6.55 3.15 1.00
CA GLN A 124 6.42 2.87 -0.42
C GLN A 124 5.04 2.31 -0.72
N PHE A 125 4.27 3.06 -1.48
CA PHE A 125 2.98 2.65 -2.03
C PHE A 125 3.13 2.16 -3.46
N THR A 126 2.24 1.27 -3.88
CA THR A 126 2.29 0.67 -5.22
C THR A 126 0.93 0.81 -5.90
N VAL A 127 0.93 1.29 -7.14
CA VAL A 127 -0.26 1.36 -8.00
C VAL A 127 -0.07 0.40 -9.18
N ARG A 128 -0.16 -0.89 -8.89
CA ARG A 128 -0.10 -1.97 -9.88
C ARG A 128 -1.38 -2.77 -9.85
N THR A 129 -1.86 -3.16 -11.01
CA THR A 129 -2.99 -4.07 -11.13
C THR A 129 -2.52 -5.53 -11.16
N PRO A 130 -3.35 -6.50 -10.71
CA PRO A 130 -2.98 -7.91 -10.69
C PRO A 130 -2.54 -8.48 -12.04
N ASN A 131 -2.93 -7.82 -13.13
CA ASN A 131 -2.58 -8.23 -14.49
C ASN A 131 -2.35 -7.01 -15.39
N GLU A 132 -1.15 -6.43 -15.33
CA GLU A 132 -0.78 -5.24 -16.11
C GLU A 132 -0.94 -5.42 -17.64
N LYS A 133 -0.91 -6.66 -18.14
CA LYS A 133 -1.10 -6.95 -19.56
C LYS A 133 -2.56 -6.83 -20.00
N LEU A 134 -3.51 -7.00 -19.08
CA LEU A 134 -4.94 -6.94 -19.37
C LEU A 134 -5.54 -5.55 -19.08
N PHE A 135 -4.92 -4.78 -18.21
CA PHE A 135 -5.45 -3.49 -17.77
C PHE A 135 -4.66 -2.34 -18.39
N SER A 136 -5.34 -1.59 -19.24
CA SER A 136 -4.78 -0.37 -19.79
C SER A 136 -4.56 0.69 -18.70
N LEU A 137 -3.77 1.71 -19.02
CA LEU A 137 -3.57 2.89 -18.16
C LEU A 137 -4.87 3.56 -17.73
N HIS A 138 -5.96 3.34 -18.47
CA HIS A 138 -7.28 3.94 -18.28
C HIS A 138 -8.32 2.90 -17.80
N SER A 139 -7.89 1.81 -17.15
CA SER A 139 -8.85 0.85 -16.60
C SER A 139 -9.49 1.38 -15.32
N ALA A 140 -10.71 0.92 -15.02
CA ALA A 140 -11.42 1.27 -13.79
C ALA A 140 -10.67 0.78 -12.54
N GLU A 141 -9.97 -0.35 -12.64
CA GLU A 141 -9.16 -0.89 -11.56
C GLU A 141 -7.98 0.04 -11.22
N LYS A 142 -7.31 0.58 -12.23
CA LYS A 142 -6.19 1.50 -12.00
C LYS A 142 -6.69 2.81 -11.40
N GLU A 143 -7.79 3.34 -11.89
CA GLU A 143 -8.46 4.52 -11.32
C GLU A 143 -8.86 4.26 -9.85
N ASP A 144 -9.46 3.10 -9.54
CA ASP A 144 -9.84 2.71 -8.18
C ASP A 144 -8.64 2.62 -7.23
N LEU A 145 -7.50 2.09 -7.71
CA LEU A 145 -6.26 2.06 -6.93
C LEU A 145 -5.80 3.46 -6.54
N TYR A 146 -5.84 4.43 -7.45
CA TYR A 146 -5.46 5.81 -7.14
C TYR A 146 -6.45 6.46 -6.18
N LEU A 147 -7.77 6.28 -6.39
CA LEU A 147 -8.80 6.83 -5.50
C LEU A 147 -8.68 6.30 -4.07
N ARG A 148 -8.34 5.01 -3.92
CA ARG A 148 -8.11 4.41 -2.61
C ARG A 148 -6.80 4.85 -1.99
N LEU A 149 -5.72 4.93 -2.78
CA LEU A 149 -4.43 5.42 -2.29
C LEU A 149 -4.54 6.86 -1.79
N ASP A 150 -5.24 7.72 -2.51
CA ASP A 150 -5.51 9.11 -2.07
C ASP A 150 -6.19 9.14 -0.70
N LYS A 151 -7.21 8.30 -0.50
CA LYS A 151 -7.90 8.18 0.80
C LYS A 151 -6.98 7.67 1.92
N GLU A 152 -6.18 6.64 1.65
CA GLU A 152 -5.25 6.09 2.65
C GLU A 152 -4.19 7.14 3.04
N ILE A 153 -3.64 7.86 2.08
CA ILE A 153 -2.69 8.95 2.34
C ILE A 153 -3.37 10.08 3.14
N GLN A 154 -4.58 10.47 2.77
CA GLN A 154 -5.33 11.50 3.50
C GLN A 154 -5.55 11.11 4.97
N ILE A 155 -5.95 9.86 5.22
CA ILE A 155 -6.15 9.33 6.57
C ILE A 155 -4.84 9.36 7.35
N LEU A 156 -3.77 8.84 6.74
CA LEU A 156 -2.45 8.79 7.35
C LEU A 156 -1.92 10.18 7.72
N ILE A 157 -2.01 11.15 6.80
CA ILE A 157 -1.59 12.54 7.06
C ILE A 157 -2.36 13.11 8.24
N ARG A 158 -3.69 12.98 8.26
CA ARG A 158 -4.51 13.49 9.37
C ARG A 158 -4.17 12.84 10.72
N GLN A 159 -3.88 11.56 10.73
CA GLN A 159 -3.47 10.84 11.94
C GLN A 159 -2.12 11.34 12.46
N ILE A 160 -1.16 11.55 11.55
CA ILE A 160 0.18 12.07 11.88
C ILE A 160 0.07 13.51 12.40
N GLU A 161 -0.66 14.38 11.71
CA GLU A 161 -0.86 15.76 12.13
C GLU A 161 -1.56 15.87 13.49
N ALA A 162 -2.55 15.03 13.74
CA ALA A 162 -3.24 14.97 15.03
C ALA A 162 -2.34 14.46 16.16
N LYS A 163 -1.39 13.58 15.86
CA LYS A 163 -0.49 12.97 16.84
C LYS A 163 0.73 13.85 17.15
N ILE A 164 1.38 14.39 16.13
CA ILE A 164 2.67 15.08 16.21
C ILE A 164 2.48 16.61 16.16
N GLY A 165 1.53 17.07 15.34
CA GLY A 165 1.28 18.50 15.07
C GLY A 165 1.69 18.89 13.65
N VAL A 166 0.89 19.79 13.06
CA VAL A 166 1.11 20.29 11.69
C VAL A 166 2.45 21.00 11.56
N ASP A 167 2.82 21.81 12.56
CA ASP A 167 4.05 22.61 12.53
C ASP A 167 5.33 21.78 12.76
N LYS A 168 5.19 20.52 13.13
CA LYS A 168 6.29 19.60 13.42
C LYS A 168 6.47 18.52 12.34
N THR A 169 5.64 18.54 11.31
CA THR A 169 5.62 17.48 10.29
C THR A 169 5.87 18.04 8.91
N LEU A 170 6.74 17.39 8.14
CA LEU A 170 6.98 17.71 6.75
C LEU A 170 6.77 16.47 5.88
N PHE A 171 5.87 16.57 4.91
CA PHE A 171 5.54 15.48 3.99
C PHE A 171 6.20 15.72 2.63
N PHE A 172 6.83 14.67 2.10
CA PHE A 172 7.33 14.63 0.73
C PHE A 172 6.67 13.48 -0.01
N MET A 173 6.28 13.70 -1.25
CA MET A 173 5.79 12.65 -2.12
C MET A 173 6.49 12.74 -3.47
N PHE A 174 6.98 11.60 -3.97
CA PHE A 174 7.55 11.50 -5.32
C PHE A 174 7.17 10.16 -5.94
N GLY A 175 7.00 10.16 -7.26
CA GLY A 175 6.75 8.96 -8.05
C GLY A 175 7.99 8.58 -8.85
N ASN A 176 8.19 7.28 -9.05
CA ASN A 176 9.28 6.73 -9.85
C ASN A 176 8.81 6.10 -11.16
N GLN A 177 7.54 6.25 -11.50
CA GLN A 177 6.95 5.67 -12.71
C GLN A 177 6.76 6.76 -13.76
N THR A 178 7.43 6.61 -14.88
CA THR A 178 7.12 7.35 -16.10
C THR A 178 6.10 6.56 -16.90
N ASP A 179 5.01 7.20 -17.31
CA ASP A 179 4.11 6.61 -18.29
C ASP A 179 4.89 6.42 -19.59
N GLN A 180 5.17 5.17 -19.93
CA GLN A 180 5.60 4.84 -21.27
C GLN A 180 4.38 5.00 -22.18
N HIS A 181 4.24 6.17 -22.79
CA HIS A 181 3.41 6.30 -23.99
C HIS A 181 4.03 5.39 -25.06
N SER A 182 3.41 4.25 -25.34
CA SER A 182 3.66 3.58 -26.59
C SER A 182 3.27 4.57 -27.70
N PRO A 183 4.19 4.97 -28.58
CA PRO A 183 3.82 5.78 -29.73
C PRO A 183 2.79 5.01 -30.53
N THR A 184 1.66 5.63 -30.79
CA THR A 184 0.59 5.16 -31.69
C THR A 184 1.11 5.10 -33.11
#